data_13cc5b91a1104405de2e8ca038fea18a
#
_entry.id   13cc5b91a1104405de2e8ca038fea18a
#
_cell.length_a   1.000
_cell.length_b   1.000
_cell.length_c   1.000
_cell.angle_alpha   90.00
_cell.angle_beta   90.00
_cell.angle_gamma   90.00
#
_symmetry.space_group_name_H-M   'P 1'
#
loop_
_entity.id
_entity.type
_entity.pdbx_description
1 polymer ?
#
loop_
_entity_poly.entity_id
_entity_poly.type
_entity_poly.pdbx_seq_one_letter_code
_entity_poly.pdbx_strand_id
1 'polypeptide(L)'
;MIYLQHVVSGDPTATTPLLQDLLQTDRSTPLRVIELGSGCGIVGIALAQLLPRISVLLTDLPEVEEIVTQNISVSTPAPSSTVDFQTLDWDEPLPEDLCNGSVDLILVSDCTYNADSLPALVSVLTQLVQTSPDAIVLVALKRRHESESVFFDLMQTAGLADLHTDHMQLPSQHDQVDQIELHCYGRAERHSTKPGQPIAAC
;
A
#
# COMPACT_ATOMS: atom_id res chain seq x y z
N MET A 1 -5.53 -7.67 -5.10
CA MET A 1 -6.87 -7.30 -5.59
C MET A 1 -8.01 -7.95 -4.78
N ILE A 2 -8.16 -9.29 -4.78
CA ILE A 2 -9.23 -10.02 -4.06
C ILE A 2 -9.32 -9.61 -2.59
N TYR A 3 -8.19 -9.47 -1.90
CA TYR A 3 -8.15 -9.03 -0.51
C TYR A 3 -8.79 -7.65 -0.29
N LEU A 4 -8.42 -6.67 -1.12
CA LEU A 4 -9.02 -5.33 -1.03
C LEU A 4 -10.53 -5.35 -1.31
N GLN A 5 -11.01 -6.21 -2.20
CA GLN A 5 -12.45 -6.41 -2.42
C GLN A 5 -13.14 -6.93 -1.16
N HIS A 6 -12.54 -7.91 -0.46
CA HIS A 6 -13.10 -8.45 0.78
C HIS A 6 -13.12 -7.38 1.89
N VAL A 7 -12.04 -6.61 2.04
CA VAL A 7 -11.98 -5.50 3.01
C VAL A 7 -13.07 -4.47 2.73
N VAL A 8 -13.20 -4.04 1.46
CA VAL A 8 -14.21 -3.03 1.03
C VAL A 8 -15.64 -3.56 1.21
N SER A 9 -15.90 -4.84 0.92
CA SER A 9 -17.23 -5.45 1.10
C SER A 9 -17.59 -5.74 2.56
N GLY A 10 -16.67 -5.51 3.50
CA GLY A 10 -16.89 -5.81 4.92
C GLY A 10 -16.93 -7.30 5.22
N ASP A 11 -16.25 -8.11 4.43
CA ASP A 11 -16.15 -9.56 4.65
C ASP A 11 -15.46 -9.82 6.00
N PRO A 12 -16.11 -10.53 6.93
CA PRO A 12 -15.53 -10.81 8.24
C PRO A 12 -14.27 -11.68 8.19
N THR A 13 -13.97 -12.29 7.04
CA THR A 13 -12.72 -13.04 6.84
C THR A 13 -11.53 -12.14 6.48
N ALA A 14 -11.78 -10.90 6.08
CA ALA A 14 -10.73 -9.88 5.90
C ALA A 14 -10.45 -9.23 7.26
N THR A 15 -9.40 -9.70 7.92
CA THR A 15 -9.17 -9.47 9.34
C THR A 15 -8.39 -8.21 9.69
N THR A 16 -8.25 -7.24 8.78
CA THR A 16 -7.47 -6.02 9.04
C THR A 16 -8.37 -4.84 9.42
N PRO A 17 -8.68 -4.64 10.73
CA PRO A 17 -9.51 -3.53 11.18
C PRO A 17 -8.99 -2.16 10.73
N LEU A 18 -7.65 -1.98 10.72
CA LEU A 18 -7.01 -0.74 10.30
C LEU A 18 -7.35 -0.35 8.85
N LEU A 19 -7.35 -1.32 7.92
CA LEU A 19 -7.73 -1.06 6.53
C LEU A 19 -9.25 -0.88 6.39
N GLN A 20 -10.05 -1.61 7.13
CA GLN A 20 -11.49 -1.42 7.13
C GLN A 20 -11.85 -0.01 7.60
N ASP A 21 -11.29 0.44 8.70
CA ASP A 21 -11.49 1.80 9.22
C ASP A 21 -11.03 2.85 8.21
N LEU A 22 -9.86 2.64 7.58
CA LEU A 22 -9.33 3.55 6.57
C LEU A 22 -10.23 3.66 5.35
N LEU A 23 -10.69 2.53 4.81
CA LEU A 23 -11.43 2.46 3.55
C LEU A 23 -12.93 2.73 3.70
N GLN A 24 -13.52 2.55 4.89
CA GLN A 24 -14.95 2.74 5.16
C GLN A 24 -15.28 4.07 5.85
N THR A 25 -14.28 4.82 6.30
CA THR A 25 -14.50 6.10 6.97
C THR A 25 -15.11 7.11 5.99
N ASP A 26 -16.24 7.73 6.36
CA ASP A 26 -16.82 8.86 5.62
C ASP A 26 -15.91 10.08 5.78
N ARG A 27 -15.15 10.38 4.72
CA ARG A 27 -14.14 11.45 4.72
C ARG A 27 -14.66 12.67 3.99
N SER A 28 -14.33 13.84 4.50
CA SER A 28 -14.58 15.12 3.82
C SER A 28 -13.66 15.30 2.60
N THR A 29 -12.47 14.72 2.65
CA THR A 29 -11.45 14.75 1.57
C THR A 29 -11.28 13.37 0.93
N PRO A 30 -10.94 13.30 -0.38
CA PRO A 30 -10.61 12.03 -1.02
C PRO A 30 -9.49 11.29 -0.27
N LEU A 31 -9.60 9.95 -0.21
CA LEU A 31 -8.51 9.10 0.28
C LEU A 31 -7.35 9.18 -0.72
N ARG A 32 -6.15 9.50 -0.24
CA ARG A 32 -4.95 9.60 -1.08
C ARG A 32 -4.15 8.32 -1.00
N VAL A 33 -4.00 7.68 -2.15
CA VAL A 33 -3.31 6.39 -2.30
C VAL A 33 -2.13 6.55 -3.24
N ILE A 34 -0.98 6.01 -2.88
CA ILE A 34 0.16 5.84 -3.78
C ILE A 34 0.46 4.34 -3.94
N GLU A 35 0.72 3.89 -5.16
CA GLU A 35 1.21 2.54 -5.46
C GLU A 35 2.65 2.63 -5.94
N LEU A 36 3.57 1.96 -5.24
CA LEU A 36 4.98 1.87 -5.61
C LEU A 36 5.21 0.59 -6.41
N GLY A 37 5.88 0.72 -7.56
CA GLY A 37 6.11 -0.40 -8.47
C GLY A 37 4.81 -0.94 -9.05
N SER A 38 3.99 -0.05 -9.61
CA SER A 38 2.63 -0.36 -10.05
C SER A 38 2.55 -1.31 -11.26
N GLY A 39 3.65 -1.46 -12.02
CA GLY A 39 3.68 -2.25 -13.24
C GLY A 39 2.60 -1.80 -14.22
N CYS A 40 1.65 -2.66 -14.53
CA CYS A 40 0.52 -2.31 -15.38
C CYS A 40 -0.63 -1.57 -14.66
N GLY A 41 -0.49 -1.24 -13.38
CA GLY A 41 -1.44 -0.46 -12.58
C GLY A 41 -2.67 -1.21 -12.09
N ILE A 42 -2.66 -2.56 -12.14
CA ILE A 42 -3.88 -3.35 -11.90
C ILE A 42 -4.46 -3.17 -10.49
N VAL A 43 -3.62 -2.97 -9.46
CA VAL A 43 -4.11 -2.89 -8.07
C VAL A 43 -4.73 -1.53 -7.81
N GLY A 44 -4.02 -0.43 -8.12
CA GLY A 44 -4.55 0.91 -7.89
C GLY A 44 -5.71 1.28 -8.79
N ILE A 45 -5.69 0.89 -10.07
CA ILE A 45 -6.83 1.07 -10.99
C ILE A 45 -8.08 0.36 -10.43
N ALA A 46 -7.93 -0.87 -10.01
CA ALA A 46 -9.06 -1.62 -9.47
C ALA A 46 -9.56 -1.04 -8.15
N LEU A 47 -8.66 -0.56 -7.29
CA LEU A 47 -9.07 0.12 -6.06
C LEU A 47 -9.89 1.38 -6.38
N ALA A 48 -9.47 2.17 -7.38
CA ALA A 48 -10.21 3.34 -7.83
C ALA A 48 -11.57 3.01 -8.47
N GLN A 49 -11.73 1.81 -9.03
CA GLN A 49 -13.02 1.33 -9.54
C GLN A 49 -13.95 0.85 -8.42
N LEU A 50 -13.38 0.34 -7.32
CA LEU A 50 -14.14 -0.19 -6.19
C LEU A 50 -14.61 0.89 -5.21
N LEU A 51 -13.79 1.93 -5.03
CA LEU A 51 -14.02 2.95 -3.99
C LEU A 51 -14.31 4.32 -4.61
N PRO A 52 -15.40 4.98 -4.21
CA PRO A 52 -15.61 6.38 -4.54
C PRO A 52 -14.70 7.29 -3.70
N ARG A 53 -14.43 8.47 -4.25
CA ARG A 53 -13.70 9.55 -3.55
C ARG A 53 -12.30 9.15 -3.11
N ILE A 54 -11.56 8.50 -4.01
CA ILE A 54 -10.15 8.23 -3.83
C ILE A 54 -9.30 8.84 -4.96
N SER A 55 -8.08 9.22 -4.62
CA SER A 55 -7.08 9.69 -5.58
C SER A 55 -5.91 8.72 -5.52
N VAL A 56 -5.70 7.97 -6.60
CA VAL A 56 -4.63 6.98 -6.72
C VAL A 56 -3.54 7.53 -7.61
N LEU A 57 -2.32 7.58 -7.10
CA LEU A 57 -1.11 7.83 -7.87
C LEU A 57 -0.36 6.52 -8.05
N LEU A 58 -0.29 6.05 -9.29
CA LEU A 58 0.53 4.91 -9.68
C LEU A 58 1.95 5.39 -9.94
N THR A 59 2.95 4.70 -9.40
CA THR A 59 4.35 5.07 -9.64
C THR A 59 5.18 3.86 -10.04
N ASP A 60 6.09 4.06 -10.99
CA ASP A 60 7.02 3.05 -11.48
C ASP A 60 8.13 3.71 -12.31
N LEU A 61 9.03 2.91 -12.87
CA LEU A 61 10.03 3.34 -13.82
C LEU A 61 9.39 3.80 -15.15
N PRO A 62 10.07 4.65 -15.95
CA PRO A 62 9.50 5.18 -17.18
C PRO A 62 9.16 4.12 -18.24
N GLU A 63 9.77 2.94 -18.17
CA GLU A 63 9.55 1.85 -19.13
C GLU A 63 8.11 1.32 -19.13
N VAL A 64 7.36 1.51 -18.05
CA VAL A 64 5.98 1.04 -17.95
C VAL A 64 4.95 2.13 -18.26
N GLU A 65 5.36 3.37 -18.48
CA GLU A 65 4.46 4.53 -18.65
C GLU A 65 3.43 4.31 -19.76
N GLU A 66 3.85 3.76 -20.89
CA GLU A 66 2.94 3.52 -22.02
C GLU A 66 1.82 2.55 -21.65
N ILE A 67 2.16 1.42 -21.02
CA ILE A 67 1.15 0.39 -20.68
C ILE A 67 0.25 0.86 -19.55
N VAL A 68 0.78 1.51 -18.52
CA VAL A 68 -0.04 1.96 -17.40
C VAL A 68 -0.97 3.09 -17.80
N THR A 69 -0.52 4.06 -18.61
CA THR A 69 -1.37 5.14 -19.15
C THR A 69 -2.48 4.61 -20.05
N GLN A 70 -2.17 3.61 -20.88
CA GLN A 70 -3.19 2.95 -21.68
C GLN A 70 -4.24 2.29 -20.79
N ASN A 71 -3.84 1.56 -19.74
CA ASN A 71 -4.77 0.91 -18.81
C ASN A 71 -5.61 1.93 -18.04
N ILE A 72 -5.02 3.05 -17.61
CA ILE A 72 -5.77 4.15 -16.99
C ILE A 72 -6.83 4.68 -17.96
N SER A 73 -6.47 4.91 -19.23
CA SER A 73 -7.36 5.52 -20.24
C SER A 73 -8.63 4.69 -20.53
N VAL A 74 -8.55 3.37 -20.39
CA VAL A 74 -9.68 2.45 -20.59
C VAL A 74 -10.40 2.09 -19.29
N SER A 75 -9.87 2.52 -18.15
CA SER A 75 -10.49 2.27 -16.84
C SER A 75 -11.72 3.17 -16.61
N THR A 76 -12.56 2.77 -15.68
CA THR A 76 -13.74 3.55 -15.27
C THR A 76 -13.72 3.68 -13.74
N PRO A 77 -13.02 4.67 -13.18
CA PRO A 77 -13.01 4.91 -11.75
C PRO A 77 -14.41 5.18 -11.19
N ALA A 78 -14.63 4.83 -9.94
CA ALA A 78 -15.85 5.12 -9.21
C ALA A 78 -16.10 6.64 -9.08
N PRO A 79 -17.31 7.10 -8.71
CA PRO A 79 -17.62 8.53 -8.64
C PRO A 79 -16.62 9.32 -7.78
N SER A 80 -16.11 10.42 -8.32
CA SER A 80 -15.14 11.31 -7.67
C SER A 80 -13.80 10.65 -7.35
N SER A 81 -13.47 9.57 -8.03
CA SER A 81 -12.16 8.91 -7.94
C SER A 81 -11.30 9.22 -9.15
N THR A 82 -9.99 9.33 -8.95
CA THR A 82 -8.99 9.60 -10.00
C THR A 82 -7.87 8.58 -9.94
N VAL A 83 -7.25 8.34 -11.10
CA VAL A 83 -6.01 7.55 -11.21
C VAL A 83 -5.08 8.32 -12.12
N ASP A 84 -3.89 8.58 -11.62
CA ASP A 84 -2.81 9.24 -12.32
C ASP A 84 -1.54 8.40 -12.28
N PHE A 85 -0.58 8.67 -13.16
CA PHE A 85 0.72 8.01 -13.18
C PHE A 85 1.85 9.05 -13.09
N GLN A 86 2.89 8.72 -12.35
CA GLN A 86 4.12 9.50 -12.25
C GLN A 86 5.33 8.56 -12.25
N THR A 87 6.34 8.89 -13.04
CA THR A 87 7.61 8.17 -13.00
C THR A 87 8.29 8.36 -11.65
N LEU A 88 8.70 7.27 -11.04
CA LEU A 88 9.45 7.25 -9.78
C LEU A 88 10.50 6.15 -9.81
N ASP A 89 11.76 6.55 -9.88
CA ASP A 89 12.89 5.68 -9.63
C ASP A 89 13.23 5.74 -8.13
N TRP A 90 13.26 4.58 -7.46
CA TRP A 90 13.51 4.52 -6.02
C TRP A 90 14.95 4.89 -5.65
N ASP A 91 15.90 4.80 -6.58
CA ASP A 91 17.30 5.17 -6.40
C ASP A 91 17.52 6.70 -6.52
N GLU A 92 16.51 7.44 -7.01
CA GLU A 92 16.54 8.88 -7.14
C GLU A 92 15.87 9.59 -5.94
N PRO A 93 16.17 10.87 -5.69
CA PRO A 93 15.49 11.65 -4.65
C PRO A 93 13.98 11.68 -4.87
N LEU A 94 13.21 11.53 -3.77
CA LEU A 94 11.76 11.61 -3.82
C LEU A 94 11.31 12.99 -4.33
N PRO A 95 10.43 13.08 -5.34
CA PRO A 95 9.90 14.34 -5.87
C PRO A 95 9.26 15.22 -4.79
N GLU A 96 9.38 16.53 -4.92
CA GLU A 96 8.91 17.50 -3.91
C GLU A 96 7.40 17.40 -3.64
N ASP A 97 6.60 17.11 -4.65
CA ASP A 97 5.15 16.93 -4.53
C ASP A 97 4.78 15.69 -3.69
N LEU A 98 5.60 14.66 -3.72
CA LEU A 98 5.48 13.49 -2.85
C LEU A 98 6.03 13.76 -1.45
N CYS A 99 7.11 14.54 -1.34
CA CYS A 99 7.66 14.95 -0.05
C CYS A 99 6.70 15.83 0.75
N ASN A 100 5.93 16.71 0.07
CA ASN A 100 5.05 17.69 0.68
C ASN A 100 3.58 17.26 0.71
N GLY A 101 3.25 16.16 0.04
CA GLY A 101 1.90 15.61 -0.02
C GLY A 101 1.61 14.72 1.18
N SER A 102 0.37 14.73 1.69
CA SER A 102 -0.08 13.70 2.63
C SER A 102 -0.58 12.48 1.86
N VAL A 103 -0.26 11.28 2.35
CA VAL A 103 -0.73 9.99 1.81
C VAL A 103 -1.45 9.26 2.94
N ASP A 104 -2.56 8.60 2.64
CA ASP A 104 -3.29 7.78 3.60
C ASP A 104 -2.95 6.29 3.49
N LEU A 105 -2.70 5.82 2.26
CA LEU A 105 -2.40 4.42 1.97
C LEU A 105 -1.28 4.31 0.94
N ILE A 106 -0.28 3.51 1.24
CA ILE A 106 0.83 3.17 0.35
C ILE A 106 0.68 1.70 -0.01
N LEU A 107 0.57 1.39 -1.30
CA LEU A 107 0.45 0.03 -1.81
C LEU A 107 1.80 -0.43 -2.37
N VAL A 108 2.19 -1.65 -2.02
CA VAL A 108 3.36 -2.35 -2.56
C VAL A 108 2.94 -3.77 -2.90
N SER A 109 2.90 -4.11 -4.18
CA SER A 109 2.41 -5.42 -4.63
C SER A 109 3.47 -6.14 -5.45
N ASP A 110 3.97 -7.24 -4.92
CA ASP A 110 4.97 -8.13 -5.57
C ASP A 110 6.28 -7.42 -5.99
N CYS A 111 6.73 -6.42 -5.20
CA CYS A 111 7.94 -5.62 -5.48
C CYS A 111 9.18 -6.09 -4.72
N THR A 112 9.09 -7.19 -3.95
CA THR A 112 10.16 -7.65 -3.05
C THR A 112 11.06 -8.73 -3.65
N TYR A 113 10.92 -9.02 -4.94
CA TYR A 113 11.63 -10.09 -5.64
C TYR A 113 13.10 -9.79 -5.95
N ASN A 114 13.49 -8.51 -6.01
CA ASN A 114 14.86 -8.08 -6.28
C ASN A 114 15.52 -7.52 -5.02
N ALA A 115 16.44 -8.27 -4.43
CA ALA A 115 17.12 -7.89 -3.20
C ALA A 115 17.92 -6.58 -3.32
N ASP A 116 18.45 -6.26 -4.51
CA ASP A 116 19.28 -5.08 -4.73
C ASP A 116 18.46 -3.77 -4.66
N SER A 117 17.17 -3.81 -5.02
CA SER A 117 16.29 -2.64 -4.96
C SER A 117 15.56 -2.46 -3.62
N LEU A 118 15.65 -3.43 -2.70
CA LEU A 118 14.95 -3.35 -1.41
C LEU A 118 15.40 -2.17 -0.53
N PRO A 119 16.70 -1.82 -0.43
CA PRO A 119 17.11 -0.66 0.35
C PRO A 119 16.50 0.65 -0.17
N ALA A 120 16.44 0.83 -1.49
CA ALA A 120 15.84 2.00 -2.14
C ALA A 120 14.33 2.05 -1.89
N LEU A 121 13.61 0.93 -2.08
CA LEU A 121 12.18 0.82 -1.77
C LEU A 121 11.88 1.19 -0.32
N VAL A 122 12.63 0.64 0.65
CA VAL A 122 12.41 0.92 2.08
C VAL A 122 12.75 2.37 2.41
N SER A 123 13.74 2.99 1.73
CA SER A 123 14.04 4.42 1.86
C SER A 123 12.85 5.28 1.45
N VAL A 124 12.24 5.01 0.28
CA VAL A 124 11.04 5.72 -0.20
C VAL A 124 9.87 5.54 0.78
N LEU A 125 9.59 4.31 1.22
CA LEU A 125 8.56 4.03 2.21
C LEU A 125 8.75 4.83 3.50
N THR A 126 9.99 4.88 3.98
CA THR A 126 10.34 5.62 5.20
C THR A 126 10.08 7.11 5.04
N GLN A 127 10.47 7.71 3.91
CA GLN A 127 10.23 9.13 3.61
C GLN A 127 8.74 9.45 3.54
N LEU A 128 7.96 8.63 2.82
CA LEU A 128 6.50 8.81 2.72
C LEU A 128 5.80 8.70 4.08
N VAL A 129 6.20 7.74 4.92
CA VAL A 129 5.64 7.59 6.28
C VAL A 129 6.12 8.70 7.22
N GLN A 130 7.30 9.28 7.00
CA GLN A 130 7.76 10.45 7.78
C GLN A 130 6.90 11.69 7.50
N THR A 131 6.55 11.94 6.24
CA THR A 131 5.69 13.06 5.84
C THR A 131 4.20 12.81 6.13
N SER A 132 3.80 11.53 6.18
CA SER A 132 2.43 11.09 6.45
C SER A 132 2.41 10.09 7.62
N PRO A 133 2.54 10.56 8.87
CA PRO A 133 2.72 9.66 10.03
C PRO A 133 1.55 8.70 10.28
N ASP A 134 0.38 9.04 9.74
CA ASP A 134 -0.83 8.24 9.82
C ASP A 134 -1.04 7.32 8.60
N ALA A 135 -0.13 7.31 7.64
CA ALA A 135 -0.21 6.42 6.50
C ALA A 135 -0.10 4.94 6.92
N ILE A 136 -0.87 4.12 6.22
CA ILE A 136 -0.72 2.65 6.28
C ILE A 136 0.03 2.21 5.03
N VAL A 137 1.04 1.38 5.20
CA VAL A 137 1.72 0.69 4.09
C VAL A 137 1.14 -0.72 4.01
N LEU A 138 0.49 -1.05 2.90
CA LEU A 138 0.01 -2.39 2.61
C LEU A 138 0.96 -3.06 1.64
N VAL A 139 1.64 -4.09 2.09
CA VAL A 139 2.54 -4.91 1.28
C VAL A 139 1.87 -6.25 1.01
N ALA A 140 1.77 -6.61 -0.27
CA ALA A 140 1.31 -7.93 -0.71
C ALA A 140 2.47 -8.63 -1.43
N LEU A 141 2.86 -9.79 -0.94
CA LEU A 141 3.95 -10.57 -1.55
C LEU A 141 3.67 -12.08 -1.52
N LYS A 142 4.27 -12.78 -2.47
CA LYS A 142 4.38 -14.24 -2.43
C LYS A 142 5.80 -14.59 -2.06
N ARG A 143 6.00 -15.26 -0.93
CA ARG A 143 7.33 -15.69 -0.52
C ARG A 143 7.87 -16.75 -1.48
N ARG A 144 8.95 -16.42 -2.19
CA ARG A 144 9.60 -17.29 -3.19
C ARG A 144 11.03 -17.65 -2.82
N HIS A 145 11.74 -16.75 -2.11
CA HIS A 145 13.15 -16.89 -1.77
C HIS A 145 13.44 -16.40 -0.36
N GLU A 146 14.54 -16.90 0.22
CA GLU A 146 15.02 -16.41 1.54
C GLU A 146 15.46 -14.93 1.50
N SER A 147 15.81 -14.40 0.31
CA SER A 147 16.16 -12.98 0.12
C SER A 147 15.04 -12.02 0.51
N GLU A 148 13.79 -12.46 0.47
CA GLU A 148 12.65 -11.65 0.90
C GLU A 148 12.67 -11.37 2.41
N SER A 149 13.36 -12.18 3.21
CA SER A 149 13.59 -11.90 4.64
C SER A 149 14.34 -10.58 4.84
N VAL A 150 15.21 -10.20 3.90
CA VAL A 150 15.96 -8.93 3.91
C VAL A 150 15.00 -7.72 3.93
N PHE A 151 13.88 -7.82 3.21
CA PHE A 151 12.88 -6.75 3.22
C PHE A 151 12.34 -6.51 4.64
N PHE A 152 11.98 -7.55 5.37
CA PHE A 152 11.44 -7.43 6.73
C PHE A 152 12.46 -6.84 7.71
N ASP A 153 13.72 -7.25 7.59
CA ASP A 153 14.81 -6.73 8.41
C ASP A 153 15.05 -5.24 8.14
N LEU A 154 14.98 -4.82 6.87
CA LEU A 154 15.10 -3.42 6.47
C LEU A 154 13.92 -2.59 7.00
N MET A 155 12.69 -3.07 6.88
CA MET A 155 11.49 -2.39 7.41
C MET A 155 11.61 -2.19 8.93
N GLN A 156 12.02 -3.22 9.66
CA GLN A 156 12.23 -3.14 11.10
C GLN A 156 13.35 -2.12 11.45
N THR A 157 14.45 -2.16 10.73
CA THR A 157 15.58 -1.24 10.94
C THR A 157 15.18 0.22 10.65
N ALA A 158 14.32 0.43 9.68
CA ALA A 158 13.76 1.74 9.34
C ALA A 158 12.70 2.25 10.34
N GLY A 159 12.34 1.45 11.35
CA GLY A 159 11.33 1.80 12.36
C GLY A 159 9.89 1.70 11.86
N LEU A 160 9.66 0.96 10.77
CA LEU A 160 8.34 0.63 10.26
C LEU A 160 7.86 -0.67 10.94
N ALA A 161 6.87 -0.54 11.80
CA ALA A 161 6.34 -1.67 12.57
C ALA A 161 5.30 -2.44 11.75
N ASP A 162 5.37 -3.76 11.77
CA ASP A 162 4.29 -4.63 11.30
C ASP A 162 3.12 -4.53 12.29
N LEU A 163 2.05 -3.89 11.84
CA LEU A 163 0.84 -3.66 12.63
C LEU A 163 -0.14 -4.82 12.54
N HIS A 164 -0.08 -5.54 11.41
CA HIS A 164 -0.95 -6.68 11.14
C HIS A 164 -0.44 -7.50 9.96
N THR A 165 -0.43 -8.81 10.11
CA THR A 165 -0.13 -9.76 9.03
C THR A 165 -1.32 -10.67 8.78
N ASP A 166 -1.67 -10.87 7.52
CA ASP A 166 -2.70 -11.81 7.07
C ASP A 166 -2.17 -12.71 5.95
N HIS A 167 -2.85 -13.82 5.71
CA HIS A 167 -2.48 -14.80 4.70
C HIS A 167 -3.67 -15.16 3.84
N MET A 168 -3.52 -15.01 2.54
CA MET A 168 -4.55 -15.41 1.57
C MET A 168 -4.10 -16.64 0.80
N GLN A 169 -4.95 -17.66 0.78
CA GLN A 169 -4.74 -18.84 -0.06
C GLN A 169 -5.41 -18.61 -1.42
N LEU A 170 -4.63 -18.79 -2.49
CA LEU A 170 -5.16 -18.75 -3.85
C LEU A 170 -5.28 -20.16 -4.41
N PRO A 171 -6.38 -20.49 -5.11
CA PRO A 171 -6.50 -21.75 -5.83
C PRO A 171 -5.38 -21.84 -6.87
N SER A 172 -4.53 -22.83 -6.78
CA SER A 172 -3.51 -23.12 -7.79
C SER A 172 -4.01 -24.16 -8.79
N GLN A 173 -3.55 -24.03 -10.02
CA GLN A 173 -3.87 -25.01 -11.08
C GLN A 173 -3.15 -26.36 -10.90
N HIS A 174 -2.24 -26.50 -9.92
CA HIS A 174 -1.34 -27.65 -9.78
C HIS A 174 -1.31 -28.23 -8.36
N ASP A 175 -2.44 -28.44 -7.70
CA ASP A 175 -2.55 -29.01 -6.34
C ASP A 175 -1.66 -28.35 -5.24
N GLN A 176 -0.96 -27.29 -5.56
CA GLN A 176 -0.22 -26.46 -4.62
C GLN A 176 -1.05 -25.21 -4.32
N VAL A 177 -1.33 -24.98 -3.05
CA VAL A 177 -1.99 -23.75 -2.61
C VAL A 177 -0.96 -22.63 -2.59
N ASP A 178 -1.12 -21.64 -3.47
CA ASP A 178 -0.31 -20.44 -3.44
C ASP A 178 -0.74 -19.57 -2.25
N GLN A 179 0.19 -19.24 -1.40
CA GLN A 179 -0.04 -18.36 -0.25
C GLN A 179 0.52 -16.96 -0.55
N ILE A 180 -0.33 -15.96 -0.41
CA ILE A 180 0.06 -14.54 -0.44
C ILE A 180 0.09 -14.05 0.99
N GLU A 181 1.18 -13.41 1.37
CA GLU A 181 1.32 -12.71 2.64
C GLU A 181 0.92 -11.24 2.44
N LEU A 182 0.17 -10.71 3.40
CA LEU A 182 -0.31 -9.34 3.43
C LEU A 182 0.13 -8.71 4.74
N HIS A 183 0.96 -7.69 4.64
CA HIS A 183 1.51 -7.00 5.80
C HIS A 183 1.05 -5.54 5.81
N CYS A 184 0.53 -5.08 6.93
CA CYS A 184 0.23 -3.67 7.18
C CYS A 184 1.31 -3.08 8.05
N TYR A 185 2.06 -2.11 7.52
CA TYR A 185 3.07 -1.38 8.28
C TYR A 185 2.62 0.05 8.59
N GLY A 186 3.21 0.61 9.61
CA GLY A 186 3.09 2.01 9.99
C GLY A 186 4.16 2.41 10.99
N ARG A 187 4.08 3.63 11.53
CA ARG A 187 5.01 4.05 12.59
C ARG A 187 4.79 3.24 13.87
N ALA A 188 5.89 2.87 14.52
CA ALA A 188 5.88 2.09 15.76
C ALA A 188 5.10 2.77 16.91
N GLU A 189 5.02 4.10 16.92
CA GLU A 189 4.35 4.89 17.96
C GLU A 189 2.81 4.74 17.97
N ARG A 190 2.19 4.25 16.89
CA ARG A 190 0.74 3.98 16.85
C ARG A 190 0.26 2.94 17.86
N HIS A 191 1.13 2.04 18.31
CA HIS A 191 0.76 1.01 19.28
C HIS A 191 0.65 1.50 20.73
N SER A 192 1.03 2.75 21.03
CA SER A 192 1.07 3.31 22.39
C SER A 192 -0.24 3.97 22.83
N THR A 193 -1.16 4.28 21.95
CA THR A 193 -2.47 4.83 22.33
C THR A 193 -3.53 3.75 22.51
N LYS A 194 -3.59 3.15 23.72
CA LYS A 194 -4.79 2.44 24.17
C LYS A 194 -5.96 3.43 24.18
N PRO A 195 -7.12 3.12 23.56
CA PRO A 195 -8.31 3.91 23.76
C PRO A 195 -8.76 3.76 25.23
N GLY A 196 -8.71 4.87 25.98
CA GLY A 196 -9.34 4.93 27.30
C GLY A 196 -8.44 5.22 28.49
N GLN A 197 -7.66 6.30 28.48
CA GLN A 197 -7.31 6.99 29.72
C GLN A 197 -7.80 8.43 29.64
N PRO A 198 -8.66 8.91 30.60
CA PRO A 198 -9.03 10.31 30.65
C PRO A 198 -7.80 11.14 31.02
N ILE A 199 -7.57 12.20 30.25
CA ILE A 199 -6.57 13.20 30.52
C ILE A 199 -6.94 13.85 31.86
N ALA A 200 -6.11 13.62 32.89
CA ALA A 200 -6.23 14.35 34.13
C ALA A 200 -5.92 15.83 33.84
N ALA A 201 -6.91 16.68 34.04
CA ALA A 201 -6.74 18.12 33.99
C ALA A 201 -5.83 18.57 35.15
N CYS A 202 -4.77 19.30 34.82
CA CYS A 202 -4.11 20.26 35.73
C CYS A 202 -4.38 21.65 35.24
#